data_18f4a40091c067aaff07f6d8a7c02d1f
#
_entry.id   18f4a40091c067aaff07f6d8a7c02d1f
#
_cell.length_a   1.000
_cell.length_b   1.000
_cell.length_c   1.000
_cell.angle_alpha   90.00
_cell.angle_beta   90.00
_cell.angle_gamma   90.00
#
_symmetry.space_group_name_H-M   'P 1'
#
loop_
_entity.id
_entity.type
_entity.pdbx_description
1 polymer ?
#
loop_
_entity_poly.entity_id
_entity_poly.type
_entity_poly.pdbx_seq_one_letter_code
_entity_poly.pdbx_strand_id
1 'polypeptide(L)'
;MSFETPGPVETDLAAAISPIEEIIEEARLGKMFLLVDHEDRENEGDLVIPADAADAAAINFMATHGRGLICLTLPAERLEALGLPMMATHNSSRHETAFTVSIEAREGVSTGISAQDRALTVAVAVDEKSTSADIATPGHMFPLRARRGGVLVRAGHTEAACDVSRLAGRYPGGVICEVMNPDGTMARLPDLIEFS
;
A
#
# COMPACT_ATOMS: atom_id res chain seq x y z
N MET A 1 31.85 18.92 39.60
CA MET A 1 31.62 17.73 38.77
C MET A 1 30.46 18.05 37.86
N SER A 2 30.77 18.33 36.60
CA SER A 2 29.76 18.62 35.56
C SER A 2 29.32 17.28 35.00
N PHE A 3 28.04 16.96 35.16
CA PHE A 3 27.43 15.83 34.45
C PHE A 3 27.19 16.28 33.03
N GLU A 4 28.00 15.79 32.09
CA GLU A 4 27.68 15.86 30.66
C GLU A 4 26.46 14.95 30.41
N THR A 5 25.35 15.54 30.04
CA THR A 5 24.24 14.81 29.41
C THR A 5 24.74 14.21 28.13
N PRO A 6 24.58 12.89 27.89
CA PRO A 6 24.91 12.31 26.60
C PRO A 6 24.03 13.00 25.53
N GLY A 7 24.70 13.50 24.49
CA GLY A 7 24.02 14.05 23.33
C GLY A 7 23.13 12.97 22.66
N PRO A 8 22.13 13.36 21.86
CA PRO A 8 21.29 12.41 21.17
C PRO A 8 22.18 11.47 20.37
N VAL A 9 21.95 10.16 20.52
CA VAL A 9 22.55 9.14 19.66
C VAL A 9 22.02 9.47 18.25
N GLU A 10 22.87 10.00 17.36
CA GLU A 10 22.59 10.03 15.94
C GLU A 10 22.43 8.57 15.49
N THR A 11 21.23 8.08 15.51
CA THR A 11 20.89 6.81 14.89
C THR A 11 21.21 7.00 13.42
N ASP A 12 22.12 6.21 12.87
CA ASP A 12 22.39 6.21 11.44
C ASP A 12 21.13 5.69 10.74
N LEU A 13 20.24 6.60 10.40
CA LEU A 13 18.94 6.27 9.79
C LEU A 13 19.11 5.52 8.47
N ALA A 14 20.24 5.74 7.78
CA ALA A 14 20.56 5.01 6.55
C ALA A 14 20.84 3.52 6.83
N ALA A 15 21.38 3.18 8.01
CA ALA A 15 21.63 1.80 8.41
C ALA A 15 20.34 1.04 8.78
N ALA A 16 19.21 1.74 8.97
CA ALA A 16 17.91 1.11 9.24
C ALA A 16 17.16 0.71 7.96
N ILE A 17 17.63 1.15 6.78
CA ILE A 17 17.01 0.81 5.50
C ILE A 17 17.61 -0.50 4.99
N SER A 18 16.75 -1.52 4.85
CA SER A 18 17.15 -2.81 4.30
C SER A 18 17.54 -2.74 2.82
N PRO A 19 18.49 -3.57 2.35
CA PRO A 19 18.74 -3.74 0.93
C PRO A 19 17.48 -4.13 0.17
N ILE A 20 17.31 -3.61 -1.05
CA ILE A 20 16.10 -3.88 -1.85
C ILE A 20 15.93 -5.37 -2.18
N GLU A 21 17.02 -6.12 -2.29
CA GLU A 21 17.01 -7.56 -2.54
C GLU A 21 16.34 -8.34 -1.40
N GLU A 22 16.53 -7.91 -0.15
CA GLU A 22 15.85 -8.49 1.01
C GLU A 22 14.35 -8.22 0.98
N ILE A 23 13.95 -7.01 0.64
CA ILE A 23 12.54 -6.63 0.52
C ILE A 23 11.86 -7.41 -0.62
N ILE A 24 12.52 -7.58 -1.76
CA ILE A 24 12.01 -8.41 -2.86
C ILE A 24 11.84 -9.87 -2.41
N GLU A 25 12.76 -10.40 -1.61
CA GLU A 25 12.64 -11.77 -1.08
C GLU A 25 11.47 -11.90 -0.08
N GLU A 26 11.29 -10.95 0.84
CA GLU A 26 10.15 -10.93 1.75
C GLU A 26 8.81 -10.84 0.96
N ALA A 27 8.76 -9.97 -0.06
CA ALA A 27 7.61 -9.88 -0.95
C ALA A 27 7.37 -11.20 -1.71
N ARG A 28 8.42 -11.88 -2.18
CA ARG A 28 8.33 -13.18 -2.85
C ARG A 28 7.73 -14.25 -1.94
N LEU A 29 8.04 -14.19 -0.65
CA LEU A 29 7.44 -15.06 0.38
C LEU A 29 6.01 -14.66 0.77
N GLY A 30 5.47 -13.56 0.20
CA GLY A 30 4.14 -13.05 0.51
C GLY A 30 4.06 -12.34 1.85
N LYS A 31 5.18 -11.87 2.38
CA LYS A 31 5.23 -11.14 3.64
C LYS A 31 5.01 -9.65 3.43
N MET A 32 4.56 -9.00 4.51
CA MET A 32 4.41 -7.55 4.59
C MET A 32 5.76 -6.90 4.88
N PHE A 33 5.99 -5.72 4.32
CA PHE A 33 7.17 -4.90 4.55
C PHE A 33 6.77 -3.42 4.68
N LEU A 34 7.68 -2.61 5.25
CA LEU A 34 7.54 -1.17 5.29
C LEU A 34 8.24 -0.55 4.08
N LEU A 35 7.56 0.39 3.45
CA LEU A 35 8.09 1.19 2.36
C LEU A 35 8.06 2.65 2.79
N VAL A 36 9.19 3.34 2.69
CA VAL A 36 9.30 4.77 3.00
C VAL A 36 9.65 5.55 1.74
N ASP A 37 9.12 6.76 1.63
CA ASP A 37 9.47 7.68 0.56
C ASP A 37 10.40 8.79 1.08
N HIS A 38 10.87 9.62 0.15
CA HIS A 38 11.80 10.70 0.47
C HIS A 38 11.11 11.80 1.28
N GLU A 39 11.85 12.40 2.22
CA GLU A 39 11.35 13.48 3.08
C GLU A 39 10.84 14.71 2.31
N ASP A 40 11.37 14.96 1.11
CA ASP A 40 10.90 16.05 0.22
C ASP A 40 9.60 15.71 -0.52
N ARG A 41 9.07 14.45 -0.42
CA ARG A 41 7.83 14.04 -1.07
C ARG A 41 6.66 14.05 -0.08
N GLU A 42 6.23 12.90 0.43
CA GLU A 42 5.19 12.77 1.47
C GLU A 42 5.83 12.63 2.86
N ASN A 43 7.06 12.09 2.89
CA ASN A 43 7.78 11.75 4.11
C ASN A 43 6.96 10.81 4.99
N GLU A 44 6.43 9.77 4.39
CA GLU A 44 5.54 8.80 5.03
C GLU A 44 6.09 7.39 4.89
N GLY A 45 5.52 6.47 5.63
CA GLY A 45 5.77 5.05 5.50
C GLY A 45 4.47 4.28 5.37
N ASP A 46 4.45 3.36 4.42
CA ASP A 46 3.32 2.46 4.18
C ASP A 46 3.68 1.02 4.53
N LEU A 47 2.75 0.33 5.18
CA LEU A 47 2.72 -1.13 5.18
C LEU A 47 2.33 -1.59 3.78
N VAL A 48 3.11 -2.50 3.22
CA VAL A 48 2.92 -3.02 1.85
C VAL A 48 2.94 -4.55 1.87
N ILE A 49 2.00 -5.16 1.17
CA ILE A 49 1.98 -6.60 0.91
C ILE A 49 1.59 -6.85 -0.56
N PRO A 50 2.19 -7.82 -1.27
CA PRO A 50 1.71 -8.21 -2.59
C PRO A 50 0.22 -8.54 -2.57
N ALA A 51 -0.54 -8.05 -3.54
CA ALA A 51 -2.00 -8.12 -3.51
C ALA A 51 -2.53 -9.56 -3.49
N ASP A 52 -1.84 -10.49 -4.16
CA ASP A 52 -2.17 -11.91 -4.18
C ASP A 52 -1.83 -12.66 -2.88
N ALA A 53 -1.16 -11.98 -1.91
CA ALA A 53 -0.88 -12.49 -0.57
C ALA A 53 -1.70 -11.78 0.52
N ALA A 54 -2.50 -10.76 0.17
CA ALA A 54 -3.24 -9.94 1.11
C ALA A 54 -4.48 -10.67 1.63
N ASP A 55 -4.33 -11.44 2.68
CA ASP A 55 -5.41 -12.13 3.39
C ASP A 55 -6.09 -11.25 4.46
N ALA A 56 -7.10 -11.82 5.13
CA ALA A 56 -7.83 -11.10 6.18
C ALA A 56 -6.94 -10.74 7.38
N ALA A 57 -5.91 -11.53 7.68
CA ALA A 57 -4.98 -11.22 8.78
C ALA A 57 -4.11 -10.01 8.42
N ALA A 58 -3.62 -9.92 7.17
CA ALA A 58 -2.87 -8.78 6.67
C ALA A 58 -3.72 -7.49 6.68
N ILE A 59 -4.95 -7.55 6.18
CA ILE A 59 -5.89 -6.40 6.20
C ILE A 59 -6.18 -5.96 7.64
N ASN A 60 -6.40 -6.92 8.54
CA ASN A 60 -6.64 -6.59 9.95
C ASN A 60 -5.40 -5.96 10.62
N PHE A 61 -4.20 -6.45 10.28
CA PHE A 61 -2.96 -5.85 10.77
C PHE A 61 -2.83 -4.40 10.31
N MET A 62 -3.03 -4.14 9.02
CA MET A 62 -3.00 -2.78 8.45
C MET A 62 -4.02 -1.86 9.13
N ALA A 63 -5.27 -2.31 9.31
CA ALA A 63 -6.32 -1.53 9.95
C ALA A 63 -6.00 -1.22 11.42
N THR A 64 -5.38 -2.16 12.14
CA THR A 64 -5.10 -2.04 13.58
C THR A 64 -3.85 -1.24 13.85
N HIS A 65 -2.79 -1.50 13.10
CA HIS A 65 -1.45 -0.97 13.37
C HIS A 65 -1.04 0.15 12.40
N GLY A 66 -1.39 0.05 11.11
CA GLY A 66 -1.17 1.13 10.14
C GLY A 66 -2.08 2.32 10.41
N ARG A 67 -3.38 2.10 10.54
CA ARG A 67 -4.43 3.11 10.79
C ARG A 67 -4.72 4.03 9.60
N GLY A 68 -3.97 3.90 8.51
CA GLY A 68 -4.14 4.65 7.28
C GLY A 68 -5.30 4.15 6.41
N LEU A 69 -5.39 4.68 5.21
CA LEU A 69 -6.37 4.23 4.21
C LEU A 69 -5.84 2.99 3.49
N ILE A 70 -6.50 1.85 3.67
CA ILE A 70 -6.10 0.62 2.98
C ILE A 70 -6.48 0.73 1.51
N CYS A 71 -5.48 0.77 0.63
CA CYS A 71 -5.60 0.94 -0.81
C CYS A 71 -5.07 -0.28 -1.56
N LEU A 72 -5.58 -0.50 -2.78
CA LEU A 72 -5.14 -1.57 -3.68
C LEU A 72 -4.46 -0.97 -4.90
N THR A 73 -3.14 -1.10 -5.01
CA THR A 73 -2.40 -0.62 -6.17
C THR A 73 -2.50 -1.61 -7.32
N LEU A 74 -2.88 -1.14 -8.50
CA LEU A 74 -3.07 -1.98 -9.67
C LEU A 74 -2.45 -1.34 -10.93
N PRO A 75 -1.95 -2.15 -11.86
CA PRO A 75 -1.57 -1.66 -13.19
C PRO A 75 -2.79 -1.15 -13.96
N ALA A 76 -2.58 -0.19 -14.84
CA ALA A 76 -3.65 0.47 -15.62
C ALA A 76 -4.49 -0.54 -16.40
N GLU A 77 -3.85 -1.56 -16.96
CA GLU A 77 -4.50 -2.61 -17.75
C GLU A 77 -5.54 -3.40 -16.95
N ARG A 78 -5.24 -3.64 -15.66
CA ARG A 78 -6.19 -4.33 -14.78
C ARG A 78 -7.40 -3.48 -14.47
N LEU A 79 -7.20 -2.21 -14.18
CA LEU A 79 -8.30 -1.26 -13.95
C LEU A 79 -9.19 -1.12 -15.19
N GLU A 80 -8.60 -1.08 -16.38
CA GLU A 80 -9.33 -1.07 -17.65
C GLU A 80 -10.15 -2.36 -17.83
N ALA A 81 -9.57 -3.53 -17.55
CA ALA A 81 -10.28 -4.82 -17.64
C ALA A 81 -11.46 -4.92 -16.65
N LEU A 82 -11.32 -4.34 -15.45
CA LEU A 82 -12.39 -4.25 -14.46
C LEU A 82 -13.39 -3.12 -14.74
N GLY A 83 -13.14 -2.28 -15.74
CA GLY A 83 -14.01 -1.17 -16.10
C GLY A 83 -14.07 -0.06 -15.04
N LEU A 84 -13.00 0.16 -14.29
CA LEU A 84 -12.96 1.11 -13.17
C LEU A 84 -12.56 2.51 -13.64
N PRO A 85 -13.47 3.50 -13.63
CA PRO A 85 -13.15 4.88 -13.97
C PRO A 85 -12.38 5.54 -12.82
N MET A 86 -11.68 6.62 -13.13
CA MET A 86 -11.06 7.49 -12.13
C MET A 86 -12.14 8.11 -11.24
N MET A 87 -11.85 8.26 -9.95
CA MET A 87 -12.75 8.85 -8.96
C MET A 87 -13.08 10.31 -9.28
N ALA A 88 -12.10 11.05 -9.80
CA ALA A 88 -12.25 12.43 -10.21
C ALA A 88 -11.92 12.61 -11.69
N THR A 89 -12.73 13.39 -12.40
CA THR A 89 -12.45 13.78 -13.80
C THR A 89 -11.26 14.73 -13.91
N HIS A 90 -11.02 15.51 -12.85
CA HIS A 90 -9.87 16.39 -12.73
C HIS A 90 -9.22 16.17 -11.36
N ASN A 91 -8.00 15.61 -11.35
CA ASN A 91 -7.26 15.39 -10.12
C ASN A 91 -6.49 16.65 -9.73
N SER A 92 -6.86 17.25 -8.60
CA SER A 92 -6.24 18.45 -8.04
C SER A 92 -5.45 18.16 -6.75
N SER A 93 -5.24 16.88 -6.41
CA SER A 93 -4.47 16.52 -5.23
C SER A 93 -2.98 16.83 -5.41
N ARG A 94 -2.30 17.20 -4.32
CA ARG A 94 -0.91 17.67 -4.34
C ARG A 94 0.05 16.67 -5.00
N HIS A 95 -0.14 15.38 -4.77
CA HIS A 95 0.72 14.31 -5.28
C HIS A 95 0.09 13.51 -6.43
N GLU A 96 -1.06 14.00 -6.94
CA GLU A 96 -1.79 13.40 -8.06
C GLU A 96 -2.09 11.91 -7.88
N THR A 97 -2.32 11.45 -6.64
CA THR A 97 -2.65 10.05 -6.36
C THR A 97 -3.87 9.64 -7.16
N ALA A 98 -3.71 8.61 -7.97
CA ALA A 98 -4.65 8.27 -9.03
C ALA A 98 -5.73 7.30 -8.53
N PHE A 99 -6.61 7.78 -7.64
CA PHE A 99 -7.76 7.02 -7.16
C PHE A 99 -8.75 6.71 -8.28
N THR A 100 -9.18 5.46 -8.35
CA THR A 100 -10.40 5.07 -9.07
C THR A 100 -11.61 5.11 -8.12
N VAL A 101 -12.80 4.86 -8.65
CA VAL A 101 -13.97 4.59 -7.79
C VAL A 101 -13.65 3.44 -6.83
N SER A 102 -14.16 3.52 -5.60
CA SER A 102 -14.00 2.43 -4.62
C SER A 102 -14.80 1.20 -5.05
N ILE A 103 -14.32 0.04 -4.63
CA ILE A 103 -14.84 -1.25 -5.09
C ILE A 103 -15.21 -2.18 -3.94
N GLU A 104 -16.02 -3.16 -4.30
CA GLU A 104 -16.36 -4.32 -3.47
C GLU A 104 -16.50 -5.56 -4.35
N ALA A 105 -16.18 -6.75 -3.85
CA ALA A 105 -16.58 -7.97 -4.53
C ALA A 105 -18.11 -8.03 -4.58
N ARG A 106 -18.67 -8.38 -5.75
CA ARG A 106 -20.12 -8.41 -5.92
C ARG A 106 -20.79 -9.49 -5.08
N GLU A 107 -20.10 -10.61 -4.87
CA GLU A 107 -20.60 -11.75 -4.13
C GLU A 107 -19.62 -12.13 -3.01
N GLY A 108 -20.14 -12.80 -1.98
CA GLY A 108 -19.35 -13.36 -0.89
C GLY A 108 -18.99 -12.38 0.23
N VAL A 109 -19.33 -11.10 0.10
CA VAL A 109 -19.14 -10.07 1.14
C VAL A 109 -20.42 -9.90 1.97
N SER A 110 -20.25 -9.43 3.21
CA SER A 110 -21.37 -9.05 4.08
C SER A 110 -21.67 -7.55 3.91
N THR A 111 -21.03 -6.70 4.71
CA THR A 111 -21.14 -5.23 4.59
C THR A 111 -19.96 -4.60 3.85
N GLY A 112 -18.96 -5.40 3.46
CA GLY A 112 -17.79 -4.98 2.70
C GLY A 112 -16.62 -4.45 3.50
N ILE A 113 -16.85 -3.94 4.71
CA ILE A 113 -15.81 -3.25 5.51
C ILE A 113 -14.96 -4.20 6.36
N SER A 114 -15.42 -5.42 6.65
CA SER A 114 -14.64 -6.35 7.47
C SER A 114 -13.30 -6.68 6.82
N ALA A 115 -12.31 -7.09 7.60
CA ALA A 115 -11.02 -7.52 7.05
C ALA A 115 -11.20 -8.69 6.05
N GLN A 116 -12.13 -9.60 6.35
CA GLN A 116 -12.47 -10.72 5.47
C GLN A 116 -13.08 -10.23 4.15
N ASP A 117 -14.04 -9.32 4.19
CA ASP A 117 -14.70 -8.79 2.99
C ASP A 117 -13.73 -8.02 2.10
N ARG A 118 -12.84 -7.20 2.71
CA ARG A 118 -11.82 -6.44 1.97
C ARG A 118 -10.77 -7.36 1.34
N ALA A 119 -10.32 -8.39 2.06
CA ALA A 119 -9.41 -9.39 1.51
C ALA A 119 -10.05 -10.15 0.34
N LEU A 120 -11.32 -10.52 0.44
CA LEU A 120 -12.07 -11.13 -0.66
C LEU A 120 -12.16 -10.18 -1.86
N THR A 121 -12.42 -8.89 -1.62
CA THR A 121 -12.47 -7.87 -2.68
C THR A 121 -11.12 -7.75 -3.39
N VAL A 122 -10.00 -7.76 -2.64
CA VAL A 122 -8.66 -7.78 -3.23
C VAL A 122 -8.46 -9.03 -4.08
N ALA A 123 -8.76 -10.22 -3.54
CA ALA A 123 -8.61 -11.48 -4.26
C ALA A 123 -9.40 -11.51 -5.58
N VAL A 124 -10.64 -11.03 -5.57
CA VAL A 124 -11.47 -10.91 -6.79
C VAL A 124 -10.86 -9.89 -7.75
N ALA A 125 -10.40 -8.74 -7.23
CA ALA A 125 -9.83 -7.69 -8.09
C ALA A 125 -8.53 -8.11 -8.78
N VAL A 126 -7.73 -9.02 -8.22
CA VAL A 126 -6.47 -9.50 -8.82
C VAL A 126 -6.62 -10.81 -9.62
N ASP A 127 -7.72 -11.52 -9.49
CA ASP A 127 -7.98 -12.73 -10.30
C ASP A 127 -8.17 -12.31 -11.78
N GLU A 128 -7.27 -12.74 -12.64
CA GLU A 128 -7.28 -12.41 -14.07
C GLU A 128 -8.59 -12.83 -14.78
N LYS A 129 -9.35 -13.77 -14.21
CA LYS A 129 -10.64 -14.23 -14.76
C LYS A 129 -11.79 -13.30 -14.40
N SER A 130 -11.63 -12.50 -13.34
CA SER A 130 -12.67 -11.57 -12.90
C SER A 130 -12.79 -10.39 -13.86
N THR A 131 -14.03 -9.94 -14.03
CA THR A 131 -14.45 -8.85 -14.90
C THR A 131 -15.19 -7.76 -14.13
N SER A 132 -15.67 -6.75 -14.81
CA SER A 132 -16.56 -5.74 -14.20
C SER A 132 -17.86 -6.33 -13.63
N ALA A 133 -18.27 -7.53 -14.05
CA ALA A 133 -19.44 -8.20 -13.51
C ALA A 133 -19.22 -8.75 -12.10
N ASP A 134 -17.96 -8.97 -11.70
CA ASP A 134 -17.59 -9.54 -10.40
C ASP A 134 -17.33 -8.45 -9.34
N ILE A 135 -17.33 -7.18 -9.77
CA ILE A 135 -17.08 -6.00 -8.95
C ILE A 135 -18.34 -5.16 -8.79
N ALA A 136 -18.58 -4.68 -7.59
CA ALA A 136 -19.57 -3.63 -7.28
C ALA A 136 -18.84 -2.31 -6.97
N THR A 137 -19.49 -1.20 -7.29
CA THR A 137 -19.06 0.16 -6.97
C THR A 137 -20.25 0.98 -6.45
N PRO A 138 -20.08 1.85 -5.44
CA PRO A 138 -18.89 2.01 -4.60
C PRO A 138 -18.70 0.85 -3.62
N GLY A 139 -17.54 0.80 -2.95
CA GLY A 139 -17.22 -0.19 -1.93
C GLY A 139 -16.21 0.31 -0.92
N HIS A 140 -15.55 -0.62 -0.23
CA HIS A 140 -14.66 -0.33 0.89
C HIS A 140 -13.17 -0.61 0.61
N MET A 141 -12.82 -0.93 -0.65
CA MET A 141 -11.44 -0.95 -1.13
C MET A 141 -11.23 0.16 -2.16
N PHE A 142 -10.06 0.77 -2.12
CA PHE A 142 -9.72 1.96 -2.92
C PHE A 142 -8.61 1.62 -3.91
N PRO A 143 -8.94 1.28 -5.18
CA PRO A 143 -7.90 1.00 -6.17
C PRO A 143 -7.17 2.29 -6.59
N LEU A 144 -5.84 2.17 -6.68
CA LEU A 144 -4.93 3.21 -7.15
C LEU A 144 -4.31 2.76 -8.48
N ARG A 145 -4.33 3.64 -9.47
CA ARG A 145 -3.72 3.37 -10.77
C ARG A 145 -2.22 3.70 -10.73
N ALA A 146 -1.38 2.66 -10.79
CA ALA A 146 0.06 2.85 -10.97
C ALA A 146 0.38 3.45 -12.34
N ARG A 147 1.34 4.37 -12.40
CA ARG A 147 1.85 4.95 -13.64
C ARG A 147 2.61 3.90 -14.43
N ARG A 148 2.39 3.84 -15.75
CA ARG A 148 3.22 3.02 -16.65
C ARG A 148 4.66 3.51 -16.58
N GLY A 149 5.60 2.59 -16.38
CA GLY A 149 7.01 2.88 -16.12
C GLY A 149 7.38 2.88 -14.63
N GLY A 150 6.40 2.70 -13.72
CA GLY A 150 6.63 2.45 -12.30
C GLY A 150 7.34 3.59 -11.59
N VAL A 151 8.20 3.25 -10.63
CA VAL A 151 8.95 4.21 -9.81
C VAL A 151 9.88 5.12 -10.60
N LEU A 152 10.28 4.72 -11.81
CA LEU A 152 11.11 5.55 -12.68
C LEU A 152 10.32 6.73 -13.28
N VAL A 153 8.99 6.68 -13.25
CA VAL A 153 8.11 7.75 -13.73
C VAL A 153 7.49 8.54 -12.58
N ARG A 154 7.11 7.83 -11.52
CA ARG A 154 6.59 8.43 -10.28
C ARG A 154 7.11 7.65 -9.07
N ALA A 155 7.96 8.27 -8.28
CA ALA A 155 8.56 7.66 -7.08
C ALA A 155 7.58 7.67 -5.90
N GLY A 156 6.44 6.97 -6.04
CA GLY A 156 5.39 6.88 -5.03
C GLY A 156 5.15 5.45 -4.56
N HIS A 157 4.55 5.31 -3.36
CA HIS A 157 4.19 4.02 -2.76
C HIS A 157 3.35 3.15 -3.71
N THR A 158 2.43 3.77 -4.47
CA THR A 158 1.60 3.09 -5.49
C THR A 158 2.43 2.35 -6.53
N GLU A 159 3.40 3.03 -7.13
CA GLU A 159 4.27 2.46 -8.16
C GLU A 159 5.24 1.45 -7.56
N ALA A 160 5.81 1.77 -6.40
CA ALA A 160 6.78 0.91 -5.72
C ALA A 160 6.15 -0.43 -5.30
N ALA A 161 4.92 -0.42 -4.77
CA ALA A 161 4.21 -1.65 -4.43
C ALA A 161 4.00 -2.56 -5.66
N CYS A 162 3.65 -2.00 -6.82
CA CYS A 162 3.53 -2.75 -8.07
C CYS A 162 4.88 -3.27 -8.57
N ASP A 163 5.93 -2.45 -8.50
CA ASP A 163 7.26 -2.82 -9.00
C ASP A 163 7.91 -3.89 -8.13
N VAL A 164 7.87 -3.76 -6.79
CA VAL A 164 8.41 -4.77 -5.86
C VAL A 164 7.67 -6.10 -6.02
N SER A 165 6.34 -6.07 -6.09
CA SER A 165 5.55 -7.30 -6.31
C SER A 165 5.92 -7.98 -7.63
N ARG A 166 6.10 -7.22 -8.71
CA ARG A 166 6.53 -7.75 -10.01
C ARG A 166 7.93 -8.33 -9.96
N LEU A 167 8.90 -7.63 -9.33
CA LEU A 167 10.28 -8.12 -9.17
C LEU A 167 10.34 -9.39 -8.29
N ALA A 168 9.43 -9.51 -7.34
CA ALA A 168 9.25 -10.70 -6.52
C ALA A 168 8.60 -11.88 -7.26
N GLY A 169 8.20 -11.71 -8.53
CA GLY A 169 7.50 -12.72 -9.31
C GLY A 169 6.05 -12.98 -8.87
N ARG A 170 5.45 -12.01 -8.18
CA ARG A 170 4.07 -12.03 -7.71
C ARG A 170 3.15 -11.25 -8.67
N TYR A 171 1.85 -11.23 -8.37
CA TYR A 171 0.93 -10.37 -9.09
C TYR A 171 1.42 -8.90 -9.01
N PRO A 172 1.47 -8.15 -10.15
CA PRO A 172 2.05 -6.80 -10.19
C PRO A 172 1.11 -5.74 -9.56
N GLY A 173 0.75 -5.94 -8.32
CA GLY A 173 -0.10 -5.08 -7.51
C GLY A 173 0.16 -5.32 -6.04
N GLY A 174 -0.17 -4.37 -5.20
CA GLY A 174 0.01 -4.46 -3.75
C GLY A 174 -1.16 -3.85 -2.98
N VAL A 175 -1.35 -4.30 -1.75
CA VAL A 175 -2.17 -3.59 -0.78
C VAL A 175 -1.25 -2.74 0.06
N ILE A 176 -1.59 -1.47 0.20
CA ILE A 176 -0.80 -0.48 0.93
C ILE A 176 -1.65 0.19 2.00
N CYS A 177 -1.02 0.65 3.06
CA CYS A 177 -1.68 1.39 4.14
C CYS A 177 -0.65 2.28 4.84
N GLU A 178 -0.90 3.57 4.90
CA GLU A 178 -0.05 4.53 5.61
C GLU A 178 0.02 4.20 7.10
N VAL A 179 1.17 4.47 7.73
CA VAL A 179 1.36 4.29 9.16
C VAL A 179 1.17 5.61 9.89
N MET A 180 0.24 5.63 10.83
CA MET A 180 0.02 6.74 11.74
C MET A 180 0.41 6.37 13.17
N ASN A 181 0.89 7.36 13.90
CA ASN A 181 1.11 7.28 15.33
C ASN A 181 -0.21 7.11 16.10
N PRO A 182 -0.19 6.63 17.36
CA PRO A 182 -1.41 6.47 18.18
C PRO A 182 -2.20 7.76 18.38
N ASP A 183 -1.56 8.92 18.28
CA ASP A 183 -2.20 10.24 18.39
C ASP A 183 -2.82 10.74 17.09
N GLY A 184 -2.69 9.97 15.99
CA GLY A 184 -3.23 10.28 14.66
C GLY A 184 -2.30 11.12 13.78
N THR A 185 -1.09 11.44 14.22
CA THR A 185 -0.07 12.06 13.38
C THR A 185 0.57 11.02 12.46
N MET A 186 1.13 11.46 11.33
CA MET A 186 1.83 10.55 10.44
C MET A 186 3.15 10.09 11.06
N ALA A 187 3.40 8.77 11.07
CA ALA A 187 4.67 8.21 11.48
C ALA A 187 5.78 8.62 10.49
N ARG A 188 6.93 9.05 11.02
CA ARG A 188 8.10 9.41 10.25
C ARG A 188 9.19 8.36 10.44
N LEU A 189 10.27 8.42 9.68
CA LEU A 189 11.30 7.38 9.70
C LEU A 189 11.74 6.94 11.12
N PRO A 190 11.97 7.84 12.11
CA PRO A 190 12.27 7.39 13.48
C PRO A 190 11.16 6.55 14.11
N ASP A 191 9.88 6.96 13.94
CA ASP A 191 8.73 6.23 14.48
C ASP A 191 8.56 4.88 13.77
N LEU A 192 8.83 4.84 12.44
CA LEU A 192 8.74 3.64 11.62
C LEU A 192 9.82 2.60 11.96
N ILE A 193 11.01 3.05 12.39
CA ILE A 193 12.07 2.18 12.89
C ILE A 193 11.65 1.51 14.20
N GLU A 194 10.97 2.24 15.10
CA GLU A 194 10.44 1.66 16.33
C GLU A 194 9.25 0.72 16.07
N PHE A 195 8.52 0.97 14.98
CA PHE A 195 7.37 0.16 14.58
C PHE A 195 7.79 -1.17 13.95
N SER A 196 8.93 -1.23 13.23
CA SER A 196 9.42 -2.40 12.49
C SER A 196 10.05 -3.44 13.43
#